data_20e322712f822e2f2cc46e58e42c3566
#
_entry.id   20e322712f822e2f2cc46e58e42c3566
#
_cell.length_a   1.000
_cell.length_b   1.000
_cell.length_c   1.000
_cell.angle_alpha   90.00
_cell.angle_beta   90.00
_cell.angle_gamma   90.00
#
_symmetry.space_group_name_H-M   'P 1'
#
loop_
_entity.id
_entity.type
_entity.pdbx_description
1 polymer ?
#
loop_
_entity_poly.entity_id
_entity_poly.type
_entity_poly.pdbx_seq_one_letter_code
_entity_poly.pdbx_strand_id
1 'polypeptide(L)'
;TMRAVGWPEALAAAAAGLRAAKAAGVLVGGRVSAEDAYAYGKFARVVLGTNDVDFRARPHSAAETAFLAEHIVATGPGSGAVTYADLSAAKTVVLAGFEPEEESPIVFLRLRRAVRKAKTAVYAVAPFSTRGLVKLSGTLVPAAPGAEAAALADPSLTAALAAGGGIVLVGERLAEIT
;
A
#
# COMPACT_ATOMS: atom_id res chain seq x y z
N THR A 1 18.49 -25.96 16.10
CA THR A 1 17.89 -26.88 15.11
C THR A 1 16.38 -26.70 15.16
N MET A 2 15.74 -26.53 14.03
CA MET A 2 14.27 -26.48 13.94
C MET A 2 13.69 -27.86 14.17
N ARG A 3 12.64 -27.94 15.00
CA ARG A 3 11.95 -29.18 15.36
C ARG A 3 10.43 -28.95 15.26
N ALA A 4 9.72 -29.87 14.67
CA ALA A 4 8.26 -29.84 14.66
C ALA A 4 7.71 -30.11 16.06
N VAL A 5 6.80 -29.25 16.54
CA VAL A 5 6.19 -29.33 17.89
C VAL A 5 4.71 -28.97 17.81
N GLY A 6 3.95 -29.34 18.85
CA GLY A 6 2.57 -28.91 18.99
C GLY A 6 2.45 -27.43 19.42
N TRP A 7 1.29 -26.83 19.18
CA TRP A 7 1.02 -25.42 19.53
C TRP A 7 1.30 -25.07 21.02
N PRO A 8 0.91 -25.89 22.00
CA PRO A 8 1.19 -25.58 23.40
C PRO A 8 2.69 -25.45 23.69
N GLU A 9 3.52 -26.32 23.12
CA GLU A 9 4.97 -26.28 23.29
C GLU A 9 5.58 -25.07 22.58
N ALA A 10 5.12 -24.78 21.35
CA ALA A 10 5.58 -23.61 20.57
C ALA A 10 5.26 -22.30 21.30
N LEU A 11 4.04 -22.14 21.80
CA LEU A 11 3.62 -20.95 22.54
C LEU A 11 4.35 -20.81 23.87
N ALA A 12 4.62 -21.90 24.58
CA ALA A 12 5.41 -21.88 25.82
C ALA A 12 6.85 -21.40 25.55
N ALA A 13 7.47 -21.91 24.49
CA ALA A 13 8.82 -21.50 24.10
C ALA A 13 8.86 -20.02 23.68
N ALA A 14 7.89 -19.54 22.89
CA ALA A 14 7.78 -18.14 22.51
C ALA A 14 7.59 -17.23 23.72
N ALA A 15 6.70 -17.59 24.65
CA ALA A 15 6.44 -16.84 25.87
C ALA A 15 7.68 -16.78 26.77
N ALA A 16 8.42 -17.88 26.89
CA ALA A 16 9.67 -17.91 27.66
C ALA A 16 10.73 -16.98 27.03
N GLY A 17 10.88 -17.02 25.69
CA GLY A 17 11.79 -16.13 24.97
C GLY A 17 11.44 -14.66 25.14
N LEU A 18 10.18 -14.29 24.99
CA LEU A 18 9.72 -12.91 25.18
C LEU A 18 9.90 -12.40 26.60
N ARG A 19 9.67 -13.25 27.61
CA ARG A 19 9.91 -12.88 29.04
C ARG A 19 11.39 -12.68 29.34
N ALA A 20 12.27 -13.43 28.69
CA ALA A 20 13.71 -13.32 28.88
C ALA A 20 14.34 -12.16 28.09
N ALA A 21 13.63 -11.59 27.12
CA ALA A 21 14.12 -10.51 26.30
C ALA A 21 14.25 -9.20 27.10
N LYS A 22 15.35 -8.48 26.90
CA LYS A 22 15.58 -7.16 27.51
C LYS A 22 14.74 -6.06 26.85
N ALA A 23 14.43 -6.24 25.58
CA ALA A 23 13.59 -5.38 24.78
C ALA A 23 12.84 -6.23 23.76
N ALA A 24 11.63 -5.85 23.42
CA ALA A 24 10.82 -6.51 22.40
C ALA A 24 10.19 -5.46 21.50
N GLY A 25 10.16 -5.73 20.20
CA GLY A 25 9.43 -4.94 19.22
C GLY A 25 8.42 -5.82 18.49
N VAL A 26 7.40 -5.21 17.90
CA VAL A 26 6.36 -5.89 17.14
C VAL A 26 6.33 -5.33 15.72
N LEU A 27 6.61 -6.19 14.74
CA LEU A 27 6.47 -5.89 13.33
C LEU A 27 5.21 -6.57 12.80
N VAL A 28 4.22 -5.76 12.47
CA VAL A 28 2.94 -6.23 11.92
C VAL A 28 3.02 -6.16 10.40
N GLY A 29 2.74 -7.27 9.73
CA GLY A 29 2.72 -7.26 8.26
C GLY A 29 1.57 -6.41 7.71
N GLY A 30 1.76 -5.77 6.56
CA GLY A 30 0.76 -4.93 5.90
C GLY A 30 -0.44 -5.68 5.29
N ARG A 31 -0.52 -7.01 5.50
CA ARG A 31 -1.60 -7.88 4.99
C ARG A 31 -2.52 -8.42 6.07
N VAL A 32 -2.40 -7.93 7.29
CA VAL A 32 -3.29 -8.31 8.39
C VAL A 32 -4.59 -7.51 8.33
N SER A 33 -5.65 -8.03 8.95
CA SER A 33 -6.89 -7.28 9.12
C SER A 33 -6.70 -6.11 10.11
N ALA A 34 -7.62 -5.15 10.12
CA ALA A 34 -7.59 -4.05 11.09
C ALA A 34 -7.72 -4.56 12.52
N GLU A 35 -8.50 -5.60 12.74
CA GLU A 35 -8.68 -6.27 14.04
C GLU A 35 -7.37 -6.92 14.51
N ASP A 36 -6.67 -7.60 13.62
CA ASP A 36 -5.37 -8.21 13.94
C ASP A 36 -4.32 -7.14 14.23
N ALA A 37 -4.26 -6.07 13.44
CA ALA A 37 -3.35 -4.94 13.68
C ALA A 37 -3.61 -4.31 15.05
N TYR A 38 -4.88 -4.11 15.42
CA TYR A 38 -5.26 -3.63 16.75
C TYR A 38 -4.82 -4.62 17.84
N ALA A 39 -5.04 -5.92 17.64
CA ALA A 39 -4.66 -6.95 18.60
C ALA A 39 -3.14 -6.98 18.82
N TYR A 40 -2.33 -6.86 17.76
CA TYR A 40 -0.87 -6.75 17.89
C TYR A 40 -0.45 -5.49 18.63
N GLY A 41 -1.05 -4.34 18.33
CA GLY A 41 -0.78 -3.09 19.05
C GLY A 41 -1.14 -3.17 20.52
N LYS A 42 -2.25 -3.83 20.86
CA LYS A 42 -2.68 -4.08 22.24
C LYS A 42 -1.72 -5.06 22.95
N PHE A 43 -1.32 -6.14 22.29
CA PHE A 43 -0.35 -7.10 22.83
C PHE A 43 0.98 -6.44 23.14
N ALA A 44 1.51 -5.62 22.23
CA ALA A 44 2.75 -4.88 22.45
C ALA A 44 2.69 -4.01 23.72
N ARG A 45 1.64 -3.22 23.86
CA ARG A 45 1.52 -2.25 24.96
C ARG A 45 1.15 -2.88 26.29
N VAL A 46 0.20 -3.82 26.27
CA VAL A 46 -0.35 -4.41 27.52
C VAL A 46 0.50 -5.58 28.01
N VAL A 47 1.01 -6.42 27.11
CA VAL A 47 1.72 -7.65 27.47
C VAL A 47 3.24 -7.46 27.46
N LEU A 48 3.78 -6.81 26.42
CA LEU A 48 5.22 -6.61 26.28
C LEU A 48 5.71 -5.29 26.90
N GLY A 49 4.82 -4.36 27.20
CA GLY A 49 5.17 -3.07 27.80
C GLY A 49 5.98 -2.16 26.88
N THR A 50 5.81 -2.29 25.57
CA THR A 50 6.56 -1.51 24.55
C THR A 50 5.65 -0.74 23.61
N ASN A 51 6.14 0.40 23.12
CA ASN A 51 5.59 1.12 21.97
C ASN A 51 6.37 0.89 20.68
N ASP A 52 7.36 0.01 20.68
CA ASP A 52 8.13 -0.35 19.50
C ASP A 52 7.28 -1.24 18.58
N VAL A 53 6.35 -0.60 17.89
CA VAL A 53 5.42 -1.24 16.96
C VAL A 53 5.57 -0.58 15.61
N ASP A 54 5.86 -1.38 14.58
CA ASP A 54 5.93 -0.94 13.20
C ASP A 54 5.21 -1.95 12.30
N PHE A 55 4.88 -1.52 11.09
CA PHE A 55 4.21 -2.37 10.09
C PHE A 55 5.01 -2.50 8.79
N ARG A 56 6.16 -1.84 8.69
CA ARG A 56 6.99 -1.81 7.51
C ARG A 56 8.35 -2.44 7.76
N ALA A 57 8.82 -3.20 6.79
CA ALA A 57 10.16 -3.77 6.77
C ALA A 57 11.16 -2.87 6.01
N ARG A 58 10.88 -1.57 5.89
CA ARG A 58 11.72 -0.57 5.21
C ARG A 58 11.75 0.75 5.96
N PRO A 59 12.77 1.59 5.75
CA PRO A 59 12.77 2.96 6.25
C PRO A 59 11.57 3.74 5.71
N HIS A 60 11.10 4.71 6.47
CA HIS A 60 10.08 5.66 6.06
C HIS A 60 10.48 7.06 6.50
N SER A 61 10.02 8.07 5.76
CA SER A 61 10.32 9.47 6.05
C SER A 61 9.26 10.11 6.95
N ALA A 62 9.61 11.22 7.60
CA ALA A 62 8.64 12.03 8.31
C ALA A 62 7.55 12.58 7.38
N ALA A 63 7.88 12.88 6.13
CA ALA A 63 6.92 13.32 5.12
C ALA A 63 5.91 12.22 4.78
N GLU A 64 6.33 10.96 4.65
CA GLU A 64 5.42 9.84 4.46
C GLU A 64 4.48 9.67 5.67
N THR A 65 5.02 9.77 6.88
CA THR A 65 4.22 9.66 8.10
C THR A 65 3.14 10.75 8.16
N ALA A 66 3.51 12.00 7.86
CA ALA A 66 2.56 13.11 7.80
C ALA A 66 1.49 12.91 6.73
N PHE A 67 1.89 12.49 5.51
CA PHE A 67 0.96 12.19 4.42
C PHE A 67 -0.04 11.10 4.80
N LEU A 68 0.43 9.99 5.37
CA LEU A 68 -0.44 8.90 5.80
C LEU A 68 -1.41 9.33 6.90
N ALA A 69 -0.94 10.12 7.87
CA ALA A 69 -1.78 10.62 8.95
C ALA A 69 -2.88 11.55 8.44
N GLU A 70 -2.56 12.47 7.53
CA GLU A 70 -3.49 13.47 7.02
C GLU A 70 -4.46 12.89 5.98
N HIS A 71 -3.96 12.10 5.03
CA HIS A 71 -4.74 11.70 3.85
C HIS A 71 -5.29 10.28 3.89
N ILE A 72 -4.72 9.41 4.70
CA ILE A 72 -5.14 8.00 4.77
C ILE A 72 -5.85 7.69 6.09
N VAL A 73 -5.21 7.98 7.22
CA VAL A 73 -5.78 7.66 8.55
C VAL A 73 -7.02 8.50 8.83
N ALA A 74 -6.99 9.80 8.47
CA ALA A 74 -8.11 10.71 8.66
C ALA A 74 -9.30 10.41 7.72
N THR A 75 -9.07 9.69 6.62
CA THR A 75 -10.08 9.36 5.61
C THR A 75 -10.49 7.89 5.60
N GLY A 76 -10.47 7.22 6.71
CA GLY A 76 -10.78 5.79 6.85
C GLY A 76 -12.10 5.34 6.18
N PRO A 77 -12.44 4.06 6.18
CA PRO A 77 -13.63 3.52 5.52
C PRO A 77 -14.89 4.29 5.93
N GLY A 78 -15.63 4.79 4.94
CA GLY A 78 -16.85 5.58 5.17
C GLY A 78 -16.67 7.08 5.35
N SER A 79 -15.44 7.60 5.36
CA SER A 79 -15.12 9.04 5.54
C SER A 79 -14.38 9.67 4.35
N GLY A 80 -14.69 9.25 3.13
CA GLY A 80 -14.12 9.84 1.91
C GLY A 80 -12.94 9.08 1.31
N ALA A 81 -12.54 7.94 1.88
CA ALA A 81 -11.55 7.06 1.28
C ALA A 81 -12.04 6.49 -0.06
N VAL A 82 -11.12 6.37 -1.02
CA VAL A 82 -11.40 5.72 -2.31
C VAL A 82 -11.75 4.25 -2.09
N THR A 83 -12.92 3.85 -2.54
CA THR A 83 -13.41 2.48 -2.44
C THR A 83 -13.14 1.68 -3.72
N TYR A 84 -13.32 0.36 -3.66
CA TYR A 84 -13.31 -0.48 -4.85
C TYR A 84 -14.44 -0.15 -5.84
N ALA A 85 -15.55 0.41 -5.35
CA ALA A 85 -16.63 0.88 -6.20
C ALA A 85 -16.20 2.11 -6.99
N ASP A 86 -15.57 3.09 -6.33
CA ASP A 86 -15.03 4.28 -6.98
C ASP A 86 -13.98 3.92 -8.03
N LEU A 87 -13.06 3.00 -7.69
CA LEU A 87 -12.06 2.51 -8.62
C LEU A 87 -12.69 1.84 -9.86
N SER A 88 -13.81 1.13 -9.67
CA SER A 88 -14.54 0.47 -10.76
C SER A 88 -15.32 1.46 -11.63
N ALA A 89 -15.63 2.65 -11.12
CA ALA A 89 -16.36 3.72 -11.80
C ALA A 89 -15.45 4.86 -12.31
N ALA A 90 -14.17 4.82 -11.97
CA ALA A 90 -13.21 5.86 -12.33
C ALA A 90 -13.11 6.04 -13.86
N LYS A 91 -13.01 7.29 -14.31
CA LYS A 91 -12.76 7.61 -15.71
C LYS A 91 -11.27 7.52 -16.06
N THR A 92 -10.44 7.95 -15.13
CA THR A 92 -8.99 7.98 -15.27
C THR A 92 -8.33 7.41 -14.02
N VAL A 93 -7.36 6.53 -14.17
CA VAL A 93 -6.54 6.02 -13.07
C VAL A 93 -5.07 6.18 -13.40
N VAL A 94 -4.33 6.79 -12.50
CA VAL A 94 -2.88 6.97 -12.58
C VAL A 94 -2.21 6.04 -11.58
N LEU A 95 -1.31 5.21 -12.06
CA LEU A 95 -0.46 4.33 -11.28
C LEU A 95 0.90 5.01 -11.11
N ALA A 96 1.17 5.57 -9.94
CA ALA A 96 2.43 6.24 -9.65
C ALA A 96 3.35 5.30 -8.87
N GLY A 97 4.38 4.78 -9.51
CA GLY A 97 5.30 3.81 -8.90
C GLY A 97 4.61 2.54 -8.35
N PHE A 98 3.47 2.15 -8.91
CA PHE A 98 2.62 1.08 -8.43
C PHE A 98 2.34 0.06 -9.53
N GLU A 99 2.64 -1.22 -9.26
CA GLU A 99 2.33 -2.33 -10.17
C GLU A 99 1.20 -3.20 -9.57
N PRO A 100 -0.05 -2.93 -9.93
CA PRO A 100 -1.19 -3.57 -9.27
C PRO A 100 -1.27 -5.08 -9.51
N GLU A 101 -0.73 -5.62 -10.61
CA GLU A 101 -0.75 -7.06 -10.86
C GLU A 101 0.07 -7.83 -9.82
N GLU A 102 1.19 -7.25 -9.37
CA GLU A 102 2.11 -7.87 -8.42
C GLU A 102 1.81 -7.45 -6.96
N GLU A 103 1.53 -6.16 -6.76
CA GLU A 103 1.42 -5.58 -5.42
C GLU A 103 0.01 -5.72 -4.82
N SER A 104 -1.02 -5.66 -5.66
CA SER A 104 -2.42 -5.74 -5.20
C SER A 104 -3.33 -6.37 -6.27
N PRO A 105 -3.33 -7.69 -6.42
CA PRO A 105 -4.07 -8.39 -7.48
C PRO A 105 -5.56 -8.06 -7.55
N ILE A 106 -6.19 -7.78 -6.41
CA ILE A 106 -7.61 -7.40 -6.39
C ILE A 106 -7.84 -6.03 -7.04
N VAL A 107 -6.94 -5.06 -6.84
CA VAL A 107 -6.96 -3.76 -7.53
C VAL A 107 -6.77 -3.96 -9.03
N PHE A 108 -5.82 -4.80 -9.43
CA PHE A 108 -5.61 -5.14 -10.83
C PHE A 108 -6.87 -5.70 -11.49
N LEU A 109 -7.55 -6.65 -10.86
CA LEU A 109 -8.77 -7.23 -11.38
C LEU A 109 -9.91 -6.21 -11.50
N ARG A 110 -10.02 -5.28 -10.54
CA ARG A 110 -10.98 -4.18 -10.59
C ARG A 110 -10.68 -3.22 -11.75
N LEU A 111 -9.42 -2.81 -11.90
CA LEU A 111 -8.99 -1.96 -13.02
C LEU A 111 -9.23 -2.64 -14.36
N ARG A 112 -8.89 -3.91 -14.51
CA ARG A 112 -9.13 -4.66 -15.73
C ARG A 112 -10.61 -4.72 -16.09
N ARG A 113 -11.50 -4.85 -15.10
CA ARG A 113 -12.94 -4.79 -15.30
C ARG A 113 -13.38 -3.37 -15.70
N ALA A 114 -12.86 -2.33 -15.04
CA ALA A 114 -13.18 -0.93 -15.34
C ALA A 114 -12.76 -0.53 -16.76
N VAL A 115 -11.55 -0.89 -17.17
CA VAL A 115 -11.07 -0.68 -18.55
C VAL A 115 -12.01 -1.32 -19.58
N ARG A 116 -12.45 -2.54 -19.35
CA ARG A 116 -13.32 -3.27 -20.29
C ARG A 116 -14.74 -2.72 -20.34
N LYS A 117 -15.33 -2.39 -19.19
CA LYS A 117 -16.75 -2.02 -19.05
C LYS A 117 -16.97 -0.52 -19.08
N ALA A 118 -16.20 0.24 -18.32
CA ALA A 118 -16.35 1.68 -18.17
C ALA A 118 -15.42 2.49 -19.07
N LYS A 119 -14.53 1.82 -19.84
CA LYS A 119 -13.54 2.48 -20.69
C LYS A 119 -12.60 3.39 -19.92
N THR A 120 -12.29 3.02 -18.70
CA THR A 120 -11.34 3.73 -17.83
C THR A 120 -9.99 3.85 -18.53
N ALA A 121 -9.46 5.07 -18.62
CA ALA A 121 -8.10 5.32 -19.09
C ALA A 121 -7.12 5.02 -17.93
N VAL A 122 -6.09 4.24 -18.20
CA VAL A 122 -5.06 3.91 -17.20
C VAL A 122 -3.73 4.48 -17.68
N TYR A 123 -3.06 5.23 -16.81
CA TYR A 123 -1.72 5.75 -17.02
C TYR A 123 -0.79 5.16 -15.95
N ALA A 124 0.45 4.89 -16.31
CA ALA A 124 1.48 4.50 -15.34
C ALA A 124 2.68 5.43 -15.45
N VAL A 125 3.02 6.07 -14.34
CA VAL A 125 4.27 6.82 -14.17
C VAL A 125 5.31 5.83 -13.68
N ALA A 126 6.20 5.40 -14.57
CA ALA A 126 7.17 4.34 -14.32
C ALA A 126 8.32 4.41 -15.33
N PRO A 127 9.48 3.78 -15.05
CA PRO A 127 10.62 3.79 -15.98
C PRO A 127 10.40 2.93 -17.24
N PHE A 128 9.47 1.98 -17.21
CA PHE A 128 9.17 1.09 -18.34
C PHE A 128 7.74 0.55 -18.26
N SER A 129 7.24 0.07 -19.41
CA SER A 129 5.92 -0.57 -19.48
C SER A 129 5.99 -2.00 -18.96
N THR A 130 5.13 -2.30 -17.99
CA THR A 130 5.00 -3.64 -17.39
C THR A 130 3.98 -4.49 -18.16
N ARG A 131 4.02 -5.81 -17.92
CA ARG A 131 2.99 -6.73 -18.45
C ARG A 131 1.60 -6.39 -17.91
N GLY A 132 1.52 -5.97 -16.63
CA GLY A 132 0.29 -5.53 -16.00
C GLY A 132 -0.30 -4.32 -16.71
N LEU A 133 0.52 -3.30 -17.01
CA LEU A 133 0.08 -2.12 -17.75
C LEU A 133 -0.45 -2.48 -19.16
N VAL A 134 0.26 -3.34 -19.88
CA VAL A 134 -0.19 -3.82 -21.20
C VAL A 134 -1.55 -4.54 -21.10
N LYS A 135 -1.75 -5.40 -20.10
CA LYS A 135 -3.03 -6.10 -19.87
C LYS A 135 -4.18 -5.14 -19.50
N LEU A 136 -3.85 -3.96 -18.97
CA LEU A 136 -4.79 -2.88 -18.69
C LEU A 136 -5.01 -1.95 -19.90
N SER A 137 -4.35 -2.21 -21.04
CA SER A 137 -4.33 -1.31 -22.19
C SER A 137 -3.94 0.12 -21.78
N GLY A 138 -3.06 0.24 -20.82
CA GLY A 138 -2.66 1.50 -20.22
C GLY A 138 -1.55 2.20 -21.01
N THR A 139 -1.39 3.48 -20.75
CA THR A 139 -0.38 4.35 -21.35
C THR A 139 0.77 4.58 -20.37
N LEU A 140 2.00 4.36 -20.81
CA LEU A 140 3.19 4.70 -20.04
C LEU A 140 3.45 6.21 -20.11
N VAL A 141 3.65 6.82 -18.96
CA VAL A 141 4.27 8.14 -18.80
C VAL A 141 5.68 7.88 -18.26
N PRO A 142 6.72 7.91 -19.10
CA PRO A 142 8.04 7.48 -18.70
C PRO A 142 8.66 8.44 -17.69
N ALA A 143 9.14 7.89 -16.58
CA ALA A 143 9.83 8.64 -15.54
C ALA A 143 11.02 7.81 -15.03
N ALA A 144 12.18 8.42 -14.94
CA ALA A 144 13.30 7.82 -14.23
C ALA A 144 13.00 7.77 -12.72
N PRO A 145 13.58 6.82 -11.96
CA PRO A 145 13.47 6.82 -10.51
C PRO A 145 13.89 8.17 -9.92
N GLY A 146 13.01 8.76 -9.09
CA GLY A 146 13.19 10.10 -8.51
C GLY A 146 12.61 11.25 -9.34
N ALA A 147 12.17 10.99 -10.58
CA ALA A 147 11.55 12.01 -11.45
C ALA A 147 10.02 11.88 -11.54
N GLU A 148 9.41 10.99 -10.75
CA GLU A 148 7.99 10.68 -10.83
C GLU A 148 7.10 11.88 -10.49
N ALA A 149 7.50 12.69 -9.51
CA ALA A 149 6.77 13.91 -9.14
C ALA A 149 6.69 14.91 -10.31
N ALA A 150 7.80 15.08 -11.05
CA ALA A 150 7.83 15.92 -12.24
C ALA A 150 6.97 15.34 -13.37
N ALA A 151 6.99 14.02 -13.55
CA ALA A 151 6.18 13.33 -14.55
C ALA A 151 4.67 13.38 -14.22
N LEU A 152 4.29 13.40 -12.95
CA LEU A 152 2.90 13.62 -12.52
C LEU A 152 2.37 15.01 -12.89
N ALA A 153 3.24 16.00 -13.07
CA ALA A 153 2.88 17.34 -13.54
C ALA A 153 2.69 17.45 -15.07
N ASP A 154 2.80 16.35 -15.82
CA ASP A 154 2.56 16.33 -17.25
C ASP A 154 1.18 16.93 -17.59
N PRO A 155 1.10 17.90 -18.53
CA PRO A 155 -0.16 18.57 -18.83
C PRO A 155 -1.27 17.64 -19.33
N SER A 156 -0.93 16.57 -20.04
CA SER A 156 -1.92 15.61 -20.53
C SER A 156 -2.50 14.78 -19.39
N LEU A 157 -1.66 14.41 -18.42
CA LEU A 157 -2.05 13.65 -17.25
C LEU A 157 -2.91 14.49 -16.28
N THR A 158 -2.49 15.73 -16.04
CA THR A 158 -3.23 16.68 -15.19
C THR A 158 -4.58 17.03 -15.80
N ALA A 159 -4.65 17.25 -17.12
CA ALA A 159 -5.92 17.46 -17.82
C ALA A 159 -6.87 16.26 -17.71
N ALA A 160 -6.34 15.03 -17.88
CA ALA A 160 -7.13 13.80 -17.76
C ALA A 160 -7.68 13.59 -16.32
N LEU A 161 -6.92 13.97 -15.30
CA LEU A 161 -7.39 13.94 -13.91
C LEU A 161 -8.41 15.06 -13.63
N ALA A 162 -8.18 16.26 -14.13
CA ALA A 162 -9.07 17.42 -13.96
C ALA A 162 -10.42 17.26 -14.66
N ALA A 163 -10.55 16.38 -15.65
CA ALA A 163 -11.80 16.06 -16.30
C ALA A 163 -12.85 15.38 -15.38
N GLY A 164 -12.47 15.10 -14.15
CA GLY A 164 -13.32 14.54 -13.10
C GLY A 164 -13.34 13.01 -13.08
N GLY A 165 -13.51 12.45 -11.90
CA GLY A 165 -13.50 11.00 -11.66
C GLY A 165 -12.10 10.37 -11.83
N GLY A 166 -11.04 11.16 -11.61
CA GLY A 166 -9.65 10.70 -11.61
C GLY A 166 -9.23 10.15 -10.25
N ILE A 167 -8.45 9.06 -10.26
CA ILE A 167 -7.87 8.45 -9.06
C ILE A 167 -6.37 8.28 -9.28
N VAL A 168 -5.57 8.61 -8.28
CA VAL A 168 -4.13 8.33 -8.26
C VAL A 168 -3.84 7.24 -7.24
N LEU A 169 -3.21 6.15 -7.68
CA LEU A 169 -2.74 5.06 -6.83
C LEU A 169 -1.22 5.19 -6.69
N VAL A 170 -0.78 5.42 -5.47
CA VAL A 170 0.63 5.66 -5.15
C VAL A 170 1.22 4.38 -4.55
N GLY A 171 2.29 3.87 -5.14
CA GLY A 171 3.01 2.70 -4.66
C GLY A 171 4.03 3.04 -3.58
N GLU A 172 4.34 2.07 -2.72
CA GLU A 172 5.34 2.23 -1.65
C GLU A 172 6.74 2.58 -2.16
N ARG A 173 7.06 2.23 -3.40
CA ARG A 173 8.37 2.54 -4.02
C ARG A 173 8.67 4.02 -4.07
N LEU A 174 7.64 4.88 -4.15
CA LEU A 174 7.83 6.33 -4.17
C LEU A 174 8.20 6.91 -2.81
N ALA A 175 7.92 6.20 -1.74
CA ALA A 175 8.29 6.63 -0.39
C ALA A 175 9.78 6.35 -0.06
N GLU A 176 10.45 5.53 -0.86
CA GLU A 176 11.89 5.21 -0.70
C GLU A 176 12.81 6.24 -1.38
N ILE A 177 12.22 7.14 -2.18
CA ILE A 177 12.96 8.15 -2.97
C ILE A 177 12.87 9.47 -2.22
N THR A 178 13.78 9.69 -1.29
CA THR A 178 14.00 10.98 -0.59
C THR A 178 15.44 11.40 -0.72
#